data_6435dedb1f91d06f07d252e469615894
#
_entry.id   6435dedb1f91d06f07d252e469615894
#
_cell.length_a   1.000
_cell.length_b   1.000
_cell.length_c   1.000
_cell.angle_alpha   90.00
_cell.angle_beta   90.00
_cell.angle_gamma   90.00
#
_symmetry.space_group_name_H-M   'P 1'
#
loop_
_entity.id
_entity.type
_entity.pdbx_description
1 polymer ?
#
loop_
_entity_poly.entity_id
_entity_poly.type
_entity_poly.pdbx_seq_one_letter_code
_entity_poly.pdbx_strand_id
1 'polypeptide(L)'
;MNAAEIAEMWSRAEKFLGQGEPLLAYDLVSEGLTKWPQDVRLRQLQGLALARSGATQRANVVLEKLRNERQADEETLGMLARTLKDLAATARRPSERETFLKRAAEIYGEAYQTTCGYWSGINAAAMNLLVGESQRASELAKKVRAQCLKEVEDPAGDSYWELAALGEAALILDDLTEAAEWYSRAAKEAKHRYGDLQSSRRNARLILQHWKKDPKWIDNYLRIPNVIVFAGHMIDRPDRAAPRFPPQLEQAVAKEIQNTIEKLDPGFGFASAACGSDILFLEAMLDAGAEISVVLPYEEEQFIRDSVDFIPSSNWRDRFDCVLERAKRVIIASPQKLEIGGVAYEFCNDLLFGLGVIRARRLETPLIPLAVWDGISGDGPGGTATVIEKWRSLGRDAQIIELAKIQKAGAVHQPVRSEV
;
A
#
# COMPACT_ATOMS: atom_id res chain seq x y z
N MET A 1 35.82 -7.94 -14.48
CA MET A 1 34.97 -6.81 -14.91
C MET A 1 33.50 -6.93 -14.52
N ASN A 2 33.03 -8.07 -14.02
CA ASN A 2 31.56 -8.28 -13.83
C ASN A 2 31.01 -8.13 -12.41
N ALA A 3 31.85 -8.07 -11.38
CA ALA A 3 31.34 -8.05 -9.99
C ALA A 3 30.64 -6.73 -9.63
N ALA A 4 31.10 -5.60 -10.16
CA ALA A 4 30.47 -4.30 -9.89
C ALA A 4 29.13 -4.15 -10.64
N GLU A 5 29.06 -4.62 -11.88
CA GLU A 5 27.84 -4.58 -12.71
C GLU A 5 26.70 -5.42 -12.10
N ILE A 6 27.01 -6.64 -11.65
CA ILE A 6 26.02 -7.51 -11.04
C ILE A 6 25.55 -6.97 -9.66
N ALA A 7 26.49 -6.42 -8.86
CA ALA A 7 26.14 -5.81 -7.57
C ALA A 7 25.24 -4.58 -7.73
N GLU A 8 25.50 -3.76 -8.75
CA GLU A 8 24.60 -2.64 -9.10
C GLU A 8 23.21 -3.14 -9.48
N MET A 9 23.11 -4.22 -10.25
CA MET A 9 21.84 -4.80 -10.64
C MET A 9 21.05 -5.35 -9.43
N TRP A 10 21.72 -6.01 -8.47
CA TRP A 10 21.10 -6.43 -7.22
C TRP A 10 20.52 -5.23 -6.46
N SER A 11 21.35 -4.20 -6.26
CA SER A 11 20.95 -3.00 -5.51
C SER A 11 19.76 -2.29 -6.17
N ARG A 12 19.74 -2.18 -7.49
CA ARG A 12 18.60 -1.58 -8.23
C ARG A 12 17.34 -2.42 -8.12
N ALA A 13 17.45 -3.75 -8.21
CA ALA A 13 16.31 -4.64 -8.06
C ALA A 13 15.73 -4.58 -6.63
N GLU A 14 16.59 -4.56 -5.61
CA GLU A 14 16.19 -4.37 -4.21
C GLU A 14 15.50 -3.03 -3.98
N LYS A 15 16.00 -1.96 -4.59
CA LYS A 15 15.36 -0.64 -4.56
C LYS A 15 13.97 -0.67 -5.16
N PHE A 16 13.79 -1.27 -6.35
CA PHE A 16 12.45 -1.44 -6.95
C PHE A 16 11.51 -2.25 -6.06
N LEU A 17 11.99 -3.34 -5.47
CA LEU A 17 11.20 -4.12 -4.51
C LEU A 17 10.83 -3.30 -3.27
N GLY A 18 11.75 -2.51 -2.74
CA GLY A 18 11.51 -1.60 -1.61
C GLY A 18 10.48 -0.52 -1.93
N GLN A 19 10.47 -0.03 -3.17
CA GLN A 19 9.50 0.96 -3.67
C GLN A 19 8.12 0.34 -3.99
N GLY A 20 8.00 -0.99 -3.94
CA GLY A 20 6.75 -1.68 -4.29
C GLY A 20 6.56 -1.86 -5.80
N GLU A 21 7.65 -1.90 -6.57
CA GLU A 21 7.67 -2.09 -8.03
C GLU A 21 8.19 -3.49 -8.41
N PRO A 22 7.47 -4.56 -8.06
CA PRO A 22 7.97 -5.92 -8.28
C PRO A 22 8.12 -6.28 -9.75
N LEU A 23 7.34 -5.70 -10.65
CA LEU A 23 7.46 -5.99 -12.08
C LEU A 23 8.74 -5.36 -12.66
N LEU A 24 9.09 -4.12 -12.29
CA LEU A 24 10.36 -3.50 -12.70
C LEU A 24 11.55 -4.28 -12.15
N ALA A 25 11.46 -4.77 -10.91
CA ALA A 25 12.48 -5.64 -10.35
C ALA A 25 12.61 -6.96 -11.14
N TYR A 26 11.48 -7.58 -11.49
CA TYR A 26 11.43 -8.81 -12.27
C TYR A 26 12.09 -8.65 -13.65
N ASP A 27 11.76 -7.57 -14.37
CA ASP A 27 12.30 -7.30 -15.70
C ASP A 27 13.82 -7.10 -15.64
N LEU A 28 14.31 -6.28 -14.71
CA LEU A 28 15.73 -6.04 -14.49
C LEU A 28 16.49 -7.32 -14.15
N VAL A 29 15.96 -8.13 -13.22
CA VAL A 29 16.56 -9.39 -12.81
C VAL A 29 16.53 -10.42 -13.93
N SER A 30 15.47 -10.46 -14.73
CA SER A 30 15.36 -11.36 -15.89
C SER A 30 16.39 -11.02 -16.95
N GLU A 31 16.65 -9.75 -17.20
CA GLU A 31 17.76 -9.30 -18.05
C GLU A 31 19.11 -9.77 -17.49
N GLY A 32 19.34 -9.59 -16.18
CA GLY A 32 20.55 -10.04 -15.51
C GLY A 32 20.77 -11.55 -15.64
N LEU A 33 19.72 -12.34 -15.48
CA LEU A 33 19.81 -13.80 -15.60
C LEU A 33 20.11 -14.30 -17.03
N THR A 34 19.96 -13.46 -18.06
CA THR A 34 20.48 -13.81 -19.40
C THR A 34 22.01 -13.78 -19.45
N LYS A 35 22.63 -12.89 -18.65
CA LYS A 35 24.10 -12.75 -18.56
C LYS A 35 24.69 -13.67 -17.49
N TRP A 36 23.99 -13.81 -16.36
CA TRP A 36 24.44 -14.59 -15.19
C TRP A 36 23.37 -15.60 -14.74
N PRO A 37 23.10 -16.65 -15.51
CA PRO A 37 21.98 -17.57 -15.28
C PRO A 37 22.07 -18.37 -13.97
N GLN A 38 23.26 -18.49 -13.40
CA GLN A 38 23.52 -19.23 -12.15
C GLN A 38 23.69 -18.34 -10.93
N ASP A 39 23.53 -17.02 -11.08
CA ASP A 39 23.66 -16.13 -9.93
C ASP A 39 22.53 -16.33 -8.92
N VAL A 40 22.92 -16.72 -7.71
CA VAL A 40 21.96 -17.07 -6.64
C VAL A 40 21.16 -15.86 -6.22
N ARG A 41 21.80 -14.69 -6.09
CA ARG A 41 21.10 -13.47 -5.63
C ARG A 41 20.08 -12.99 -6.65
N LEU A 42 20.39 -13.00 -7.93
CA LEU A 42 19.42 -12.67 -8.98
C LEU A 42 18.22 -13.62 -8.96
N ARG A 43 18.46 -14.93 -8.76
CA ARG A 43 17.37 -15.92 -8.68
C ARG A 43 16.52 -15.74 -7.42
N GLN A 44 17.11 -15.37 -6.28
CA GLN A 44 16.38 -14.99 -5.07
C GLN A 44 15.49 -13.77 -5.32
N LEU A 45 16.07 -12.70 -5.90
CA LEU A 45 15.35 -11.47 -6.24
C LEU A 45 14.23 -11.73 -7.26
N GLN A 46 14.45 -12.64 -8.24
CA GLN A 46 13.37 -13.07 -9.15
C GLN A 46 12.23 -13.74 -8.40
N GLY A 47 12.53 -14.68 -7.50
CA GLY A 47 11.54 -15.33 -6.66
C GLY A 47 10.76 -14.33 -5.81
N LEU A 48 11.44 -13.36 -5.19
CA LEU A 48 10.82 -12.32 -4.38
C LEU A 48 9.94 -11.38 -5.23
N ALA A 49 10.40 -10.98 -6.41
CA ALA A 49 9.64 -10.14 -7.34
C ALA A 49 8.35 -10.84 -7.79
N LEU A 50 8.44 -12.12 -8.16
CA LEU A 50 7.29 -12.96 -8.52
C LEU A 50 6.29 -13.09 -7.35
N ALA A 51 6.77 -13.35 -6.14
CA ALA A 51 5.92 -13.45 -4.96
C ALA A 51 5.19 -12.13 -4.68
N ARG A 52 5.90 -11.00 -4.74
CA ARG A 52 5.32 -9.67 -4.50
C ARG A 52 4.37 -9.20 -5.61
N SER A 53 4.54 -9.71 -6.85
CA SER A 53 3.59 -9.44 -7.95
C SER A 53 2.32 -10.30 -7.89
N GLY A 54 2.25 -11.28 -6.98
CA GLY A 54 1.13 -12.23 -6.87
C GLY A 54 1.31 -13.51 -7.69
N ALA A 55 2.42 -13.68 -8.40
CA ALA A 55 2.75 -14.90 -9.15
C ALA A 55 3.36 -15.97 -8.22
N THR A 56 2.69 -16.27 -7.10
CA THR A 56 3.20 -17.08 -5.98
C THR A 56 3.65 -18.48 -6.41
N GLN A 57 2.91 -19.14 -7.32
CA GLN A 57 3.29 -20.48 -7.81
C GLN A 57 4.61 -20.45 -8.57
N ARG A 58 4.83 -19.43 -9.43
CA ARG A 58 6.09 -19.27 -10.16
C ARG A 58 7.24 -18.94 -9.22
N ALA A 59 7.01 -18.08 -8.22
CA ALA A 59 7.99 -17.79 -7.17
C ALA A 59 8.41 -19.07 -6.45
N ASN A 60 7.45 -19.91 -6.06
CA ASN A 60 7.72 -21.18 -5.40
C ASN A 60 8.61 -22.08 -6.24
N VAL A 61 8.35 -22.22 -7.54
CA VAL A 61 9.17 -23.05 -8.47
C VAL A 61 10.61 -22.56 -8.53
N VAL A 62 10.84 -21.25 -8.63
CA VAL A 62 12.18 -20.67 -8.70
C VAL A 62 12.97 -20.93 -7.40
N LEU A 63 12.33 -20.70 -6.26
CA LEU A 63 12.97 -20.86 -4.94
C LEU A 63 13.19 -22.34 -4.58
N GLU A 64 12.25 -23.22 -4.95
CA GLU A 64 12.40 -24.66 -4.78
C GLU A 64 13.57 -25.21 -5.61
N LYS A 65 13.79 -24.66 -6.81
CA LYS A 65 14.94 -25.03 -7.63
C LYS A 65 16.27 -24.67 -6.94
N LEU A 66 16.37 -23.48 -6.32
CA LEU A 66 17.54 -23.10 -5.52
C LEU A 66 17.79 -24.07 -4.37
N ARG A 67 16.73 -24.47 -3.65
CA ARG A 67 16.83 -25.45 -2.56
C ARG A 67 17.32 -26.82 -3.06
N ASN A 68 16.76 -27.32 -4.15
CA ASN A 68 17.13 -28.62 -4.73
C ASN A 68 18.56 -28.66 -5.25
N GLU A 69 19.07 -27.52 -5.70
CA GLU A 69 20.47 -27.32 -6.13
C GLU A 69 21.43 -27.10 -4.94
N ARG A 70 20.96 -27.17 -3.70
CA ARG A 70 21.71 -26.89 -2.45
C ARG A 70 22.36 -25.50 -2.41
N GLN A 71 21.68 -24.53 -3.02
CA GLN A 71 22.09 -23.12 -3.06
C GLN A 71 21.21 -22.25 -2.17
N ALA A 72 20.35 -22.87 -1.35
CA ALA A 72 19.46 -22.14 -0.45
C ALA A 72 20.17 -21.82 0.87
N ASP A 73 20.22 -20.54 1.17
CA ASP A 73 20.52 -20.00 2.49
C ASP A 73 19.22 -19.79 3.30
N GLU A 74 19.32 -19.24 4.52
CA GLU A 74 18.15 -18.96 5.36
C GLU A 74 17.15 -18.03 4.66
N GLU A 75 17.61 -17.01 3.93
CA GLU A 75 16.76 -16.07 3.20
C GLU A 75 15.96 -16.79 2.10
N THR A 76 16.62 -17.66 1.32
CA THR A 76 15.95 -18.47 0.28
C THR A 76 14.91 -19.41 0.88
N LEU A 77 15.27 -20.12 1.95
CA LEU A 77 14.36 -21.04 2.63
C LEU A 77 13.16 -20.30 3.21
N GLY A 78 13.38 -19.14 3.82
CA GLY A 78 12.32 -18.32 4.36
C GLY A 78 11.38 -17.76 3.29
N MET A 79 11.92 -17.29 2.16
CA MET A 79 11.11 -16.87 1.02
C MET A 79 10.29 -18.04 0.44
N LEU A 80 10.88 -19.22 0.32
CA LEU A 80 10.20 -20.43 -0.14
C LEU A 80 9.05 -20.80 0.80
N ALA A 81 9.31 -20.88 2.10
CA ALA A 81 8.28 -21.18 3.10
C ALA A 81 7.15 -20.14 3.09
N ARG A 82 7.47 -18.85 2.90
CA ARG A 82 6.48 -17.79 2.72
C ARG A 82 5.59 -18.04 1.50
N THR A 83 6.14 -18.45 0.36
CA THR A 83 5.31 -18.76 -0.82
C THR A 83 4.34 -19.90 -0.54
N LEU A 84 4.73 -20.92 0.22
CA LEU A 84 3.85 -22.01 0.63
C LEU A 84 2.73 -21.55 1.57
N LYS A 85 3.04 -20.65 2.51
CA LYS A 85 2.04 -19.99 3.37
C LYS A 85 1.02 -19.20 2.52
N ASP A 86 1.47 -18.48 1.50
CA ASP A 86 0.60 -17.73 0.59
C ASP A 86 -0.26 -18.64 -0.28
N LEU A 87 0.29 -19.79 -0.75
CA LEU A 87 -0.47 -20.82 -1.44
C LEU A 87 -1.53 -21.46 -0.53
N ALA A 88 -1.20 -21.72 0.73
CA ALA A 88 -2.16 -22.22 1.71
C ALA A 88 -3.34 -21.25 1.93
N ALA A 89 -3.08 -19.93 1.91
CA ALA A 89 -4.13 -18.92 2.07
C ALA A 89 -5.11 -18.88 0.89
N THR A 90 -4.68 -19.31 -0.32
CA THR A 90 -5.49 -19.34 -1.55
C THR A 90 -5.99 -20.73 -1.93
N ALA A 91 -5.62 -21.76 -1.18
CA ALA A 91 -6.01 -23.14 -1.42
C ALA A 91 -7.53 -23.31 -1.29
N ARG A 92 -8.14 -23.98 -2.27
CA ARG A 92 -9.59 -24.23 -2.30
C ARG A 92 -10.00 -25.41 -1.43
N ARG A 93 -9.12 -26.38 -1.23
CA ARG A 93 -9.37 -27.61 -0.48
C ARG A 93 -8.63 -27.58 0.86
N PRO A 94 -9.30 -27.97 1.98
CA PRO A 94 -8.65 -28.04 3.29
C PRO A 94 -7.38 -28.90 3.32
N SER A 95 -7.40 -30.06 2.63
CA SER A 95 -6.24 -30.95 2.54
C SER A 95 -5.05 -30.33 1.81
N GLU A 96 -5.29 -29.55 0.78
CA GLU A 96 -4.25 -28.83 0.05
C GLU A 96 -3.65 -27.73 0.93
N ARG A 97 -4.50 -26.97 1.63
CA ARG A 97 -4.07 -25.98 2.61
C ARG A 97 -3.18 -26.60 3.68
N GLU A 98 -3.58 -27.71 4.26
CA GLU A 98 -2.81 -28.43 5.28
C GLU A 98 -1.45 -28.89 4.75
N THR A 99 -1.41 -29.44 3.52
CA THR A 99 -0.16 -29.85 2.87
C THR A 99 0.82 -28.70 2.71
N PHE A 100 0.35 -27.54 2.25
CA PHE A 100 1.21 -26.36 2.12
C PHE A 100 1.71 -25.84 3.48
N LEU A 101 0.86 -25.83 4.51
CA LEU A 101 1.27 -25.41 5.85
C LEU A 101 2.29 -26.34 6.48
N LYS A 102 2.12 -27.67 6.35
CA LYS A 102 3.10 -28.67 6.83
C LYS A 102 4.46 -28.44 6.16
N ARG A 103 4.46 -28.29 4.84
CA ARG A 103 5.69 -28.06 4.10
C ARG A 103 6.34 -26.72 4.47
N ALA A 104 5.55 -25.67 4.71
CA ALA A 104 6.08 -24.39 5.22
C ALA A 104 6.73 -24.55 6.60
N ALA A 105 6.10 -25.33 7.50
CA ALA A 105 6.65 -25.60 8.83
C ALA A 105 8.00 -26.35 8.76
N GLU A 106 8.11 -27.32 7.86
CA GLU A 106 9.34 -28.07 7.63
C GLU A 106 10.47 -27.15 7.14
N ILE A 107 10.20 -26.32 6.12
CA ILE A 107 11.22 -25.45 5.52
C ILE A 107 11.64 -24.32 6.46
N TYR A 108 10.71 -23.69 7.19
CA TYR A 108 11.11 -22.73 8.23
C TYR A 108 11.90 -23.42 9.36
N GLY A 109 11.57 -24.67 9.70
CA GLY A 109 12.32 -25.47 10.64
C GLY A 109 13.75 -25.78 10.16
N GLU A 110 13.93 -26.10 8.87
CA GLU A 110 15.23 -26.27 8.22
C GLU A 110 16.06 -24.99 8.29
N ALA A 111 15.46 -23.84 7.94
CA ALA A 111 16.10 -22.53 8.03
C ALA A 111 16.57 -22.24 9.47
N TYR A 112 15.69 -22.45 10.46
CA TYR A 112 16.01 -22.25 11.88
C TYR A 112 17.14 -23.16 12.38
N GLN A 113 17.19 -24.40 11.94
CA GLN A 113 18.28 -25.34 12.32
C GLN A 113 19.64 -24.88 11.80
N THR A 114 19.68 -24.16 10.69
CA THR A 114 20.92 -23.70 10.06
C THR A 114 21.53 -22.51 10.79
N THR A 115 20.71 -21.55 11.24
CA THR A 115 21.19 -20.26 11.74
C THR A 115 20.77 -19.96 13.18
N CYS A 116 19.77 -20.66 13.71
CA CYS A 116 19.08 -20.34 14.95
C CYS A 116 18.49 -18.90 14.96
N GLY A 117 18.18 -18.35 13.77
CA GLY A 117 17.62 -17.01 13.62
C GLY A 117 16.20 -16.90 14.19
N TYR A 118 15.94 -15.87 14.98
CA TYR A 118 14.62 -15.69 15.59
C TYR A 118 13.50 -15.58 14.55
N TRP A 119 13.81 -15.00 13.39
CA TRP A 119 12.84 -14.81 12.31
C TRP A 119 12.35 -16.14 11.70
N SER A 120 13.26 -17.05 11.37
CA SER A 120 12.91 -18.40 10.91
C SER A 120 12.25 -19.21 12.03
N GLY A 121 12.73 -19.07 13.26
CA GLY A 121 12.21 -19.75 14.44
C GLY A 121 10.75 -19.39 14.76
N ILE A 122 10.39 -18.10 14.73
CA ILE A 122 9.01 -17.67 15.04
C ILE A 122 8.03 -18.10 13.94
N ASN A 123 8.43 -18.02 12.66
CA ASN A 123 7.61 -18.51 11.57
C ASN A 123 7.45 -20.04 11.63
N ALA A 124 8.50 -20.79 11.99
CA ALA A 124 8.39 -22.24 12.24
C ALA A 124 7.42 -22.55 13.37
N ALA A 125 7.45 -21.79 14.47
CA ALA A 125 6.53 -21.95 15.60
C ALA A 125 5.08 -21.70 15.16
N ALA A 126 4.82 -20.60 14.44
CA ALA A 126 3.49 -20.28 13.94
C ALA A 126 2.95 -21.36 12.98
N MET A 127 3.77 -21.84 12.03
CA MET A 127 3.32 -22.89 11.11
C MET A 127 3.06 -24.22 11.83
N ASN A 128 3.88 -24.63 12.81
CA ASN A 128 3.64 -25.80 13.64
C ASN A 128 2.31 -25.69 14.40
N LEU A 129 2.00 -24.51 14.97
CA LEU A 129 0.72 -24.25 15.61
C LEU A 129 -0.46 -24.49 14.64
N LEU A 130 -0.38 -23.91 13.44
CA LEU A 130 -1.46 -23.99 12.44
C LEU A 130 -1.69 -25.40 11.90
N VAL A 131 -0.72 -26.30 11.97
CA VAL A 131 -0.87 -27.71 11.60
C VAL A 131 -1.19 -28.63 12.77
N GLY A 132 -1.38 -28.06 13.99
CA GLY A 132 -1.78 -28.82 15.18
C GLY A 132 -0.63 -29.36 16.04
N GLU A 133 0.63 -29.08 15.69
CA GLU A 133 1.83 -29.48 16.44
C GLU A 133 2.09 -28.49 17.60
N SER A 134 1.11 -28.35 18.50
CA SER A 134 1.07 -27.32 19.53
C SER A 134 2.24 -27.37 20.51
N GLN A 135 2.72 -28.58 20.86
CA GLN A 135 3.87 -28.71 21.75
C GLN A 135 5.14 -28.15 21.11
N ARG A 136 5.42 -28.53 19.85
CA ARG A 136 6.57 -28.06 19.11
C ARG A 136 6.51 -26.54 18.86
N ALA A 137 5.32 -26.02 18.57
CA ALA A 137 5.07 -24.60 18.44
C ALA A 137 5.43 -23.83 19.72
N SER A 138 4.95 -24.33 20.86
CA SER A 138 5.23 -23.73 22.18
C SER A 138 6.71 -23.76 22.54
N GLU A 139 7.40 -24.87 22.29
CA GLU A 139 8.84 -25.00 22.55
C GLU A 139 9.68 -24.00 21.71
N LEU A 140 9.36 -23.88 20.42
CA LEU A 140 10.01 -22.92 19.53
C LEU A 140 9.71 -21.48 19.94
N ALA A 141 8.45 -21.15 20.22
CA ALA A 141 8.05 -19.82 20.67
C ALA A 141 8.78 -19.40 21.95
N LYS A 142 8.91 -20.29 22.92
CA LYS A 142 9.69 -20.02 24.16
C LYS A 142 11.17 -19.76 23.90
N LYS A 143 11.78 -20.52 22.98
CA LYS A 143 13.19 -20.32 22.61
C LYS A 143 13.41 -18.98 21.92
N VAL A 144 12.56 -18.67 20.92
CA VAL A 144 12.63 -17.38 20.21
C VAL A 144 12.36 -16.22 21.17
N ARG A 145 11.34 -16.35 22.05
CA ARG A 145 11.06 -15.33 23.06
C ARG A 145 12.28 -15.06 23.95
N ALA A 146 12.95 -16.09 24.44
CA ALA A 146 14.13 -15.94 25.29
C ALA A 146 15.32 -15.29 24.56
N GLN A 147 15.44 -15.54 23.25
CA GLN A 147 16.45 -14.90 22.39
C GLN A 147 16.13 -13.42 22.19
N CYS A 148 14.91 -13.08 21.72
CA CYS A 148 14.52 -11.71 21.43
C CYS A 148 14.51 -10.82 22.69
N LEU A 149 14.17 -11.36 23.86
CA LEU A 149 14.25 -10.59 25.12
C LEU A 149 15.68 -10.08 25.39
N LYS A 150 16.70 -10.88 25.12
CA LYS A 150 18.11 -10.44 25.28
C LYS A 150 18.49 -9.38 24.24
N GLU A 151 18.01 -9.53 23.01
CA GLU A 151 18.33 -8.60 21.92
C GLU A 151 17.66 -7.22 22.12
N VAL A 152 16.45 -7.15 22.71
CA VAL A 152 15.78 -5.87 23.00
C VAL A 152 16.23 -5.18 24.29
N GLU A 153 16.99 -5.87 25.19
CA GLU A 153 17.61 -5.25 26.39
C GLU A 153 18.81 -4.38 26.01
N ASP A 154 19.55 -4.73 24.97
CA ASP A 154 20.68 -3.94 24.43
C ASP A 154 20.58 -3.82 22.91
N PRO A 155 19.64 -2.99 22.40
CA PRO A 155 19.36 -2.93 20.99
C PRO A 155 20.50 -2.23 20.24
N ALA A 156 21.17 -2.95 19.36
CA ALA A 156 22.19 -2.42 18.46
C ALA A 156 21.64 -1.51 17.34
N GLY A 157 20.32 -1.26 17.33
CA GLY A 157 19.64 -0.50 16.28
C GLY A 157 18.12 -0.62 16.29
N ASP A 158 17.54 -0.82 15.11
CA ASP A 158 16.11 -1.03 14.90
C ASP A 158 15.67 -2.40 15.47
N SER A 159 14.81 -2.37 16.48
CA SER A 159 14.32 -3.56 17.19
C SER A 159 12.90 -3.97 16.79
N TYR A 160 12.37 -3.45 15.69
CA TYR A 160 10.99 -3.73 15.26
C TYR A 160 10.70 -5.23 15.14
N TRP A 161 11.58 -5.98 14.47
CA TRP A 161 11.33 -7.38 14.17
C TRP A 161 11.42 -8.27 15.40
N GLU A 162 12.33 -7.96 16.33
CA GLU A 162 12.45 -8.64 17.62
C GLU A 162 11.20 -8.40 18.47
N LEU A 163 10.72 -7.16 18.54
CA LEU A 163 9.49 -6.81 19.26
C LEU A 163 8.25 -7.48 18.62
N ALA A 164 8.18 -7.52 17.32
CA ALA A 164 7.10 -8.20 16.61
C ALA A 164 7.13 -9.71 16.82
N ALA A 165 8.34 -10.32 16.85
CA ALA A 165 8.52 -11.74 17.17
C ALA A 165 8.14 -12.08 18.62
N LEU A 166 8.41 -11.18 19.58
CA LEU A 166 7.93 -11.31 20.97
C LEU A 166 6.40 -11.30 21.02
N GLY A 167 5.76 -10.39 20.31
CA GLY A 167 4.30 -10.35 20.22
C GLY A 167 3.71 -11.62 19.60
N GLU A 168 4.34 -12.14 18.53
CA GLU A 168 3.92 -13.38 17.88
C GLU A 168 4.15 -14.60 18.78
N ALA A 169 5.28 -14.65 19.50
CA ALA A 169 5.55 -15.72 20.47
C ALA A 169 4.51 -15.73 21.61
N ALA A 170 4.14 -14.56 22.14
CA ALA A 170 3.10 -14.45 23.16
C ALA A 170 1.74 -14.94 22.62
N LEU A 171 1.36 -14.59 21.37
CA LEU A 171 0.13 -15.12 20.75
C LEU A 171 0.16 -16.64 20.58
N ILE A 172 1.30 -17.23 20.19
CA ILE A 172 1.46 -18.68 20.05
C ILE A 172 1.28 -19.36 21.42
N LEU A 173 1.74 -18.71 22.49
CA LEU A 173 1.60 -19.18 23.89
C LEU A 173 0.23 -18.84 24.50
N ASP A 174 -0.68 -18.24 23.73
CA ASP A 174 -2.04 -17.84 24.12
C ASP A 174 -2.09 -16.71 25.17
N ASP A 175 -1.06 -15.86 25.24
CA ASP A 175 -1.01 -14.69 26.13
C ASP A 175 -1.29 -13.41 25.34
N LEU A 176 -2.58 -12.98 25.35
CA LEU A 176 -3.01 -11.75 24.68
C LEU A 176 -2.49 -10.48 25.37
N THR A 177 -2.27 -10.52 26.68
CA THR A 177 -1.81 -9.35 27.44
C THR A 177 -0.37 -9.03 27.08
N GLU A 178 0.51 -10.04 27.15
CA GLU A 178 1.91 -9.87 26.75
C GLU A 178 2.02 -9.52 25.26
N ALA A 179 1.21 -10.15 24.40
CA ALA A 179 1.20 -9.84 22.97
C ALA A 179 0.83 -8.38 22.69
N ALA A 180 -0.17 -7.83 23.40
CA ALA A 180 -0.59 -6.43 23.27
C ALA A 180 0.55 -5.46 23.61
N GLU A 181 1.30 -5.72 24.66
CA GLU A 181 2.43 -4.90 25.08
C GLU A 181 3.54 -4.88 24.03
N TRP A 182 3.94 -6.06 23.54
CA TRP A 182 5.00 -6.15 22.53
C TRP A 182 4.60 -5.54 21.20
N TYR A 183 3.38 -5.81 20.71
CA TYR A 183 2.92 -5.19 19.46
C TYR A 183 2.77 -3.67 19.58
N SER A 184 2.37 -3.15 20.74
CA SER A 184 2.32 -1.69 20.97
C SER A 184 3.72 -1.07 20.91
N ARG A 185 4.75 -1.75 21.42
CA ARG A 185 6.14 -1.32 21.31
C ARG A 185 6.64 -1.41 19.87
N ALA A 186 6.38 -2.53 19.19
CA ALA A 186 6.75 -2.72 17.79
C ALA A 186 6.13 -1.63 16.88
N ALA A 187 4.86 -1.27 17.11
CA ALA A 187 4.20 -0.21 16.35
C ALA A 187 4.88 1.15 16.47
N LYS A 188 5.42 1.49 17.65
CA LYS A 188 6.17 2.73 17.87
C LYS A 188 7.49 2.75 17.09
N GLU A 189 8.19 1.62 17.03
CA GLU A 189 9.43 1.47 16.28
C GLU A 189 9.20 1.43 14.76
N ALA A 190 8.06 0.93 14.33
CA ALA A 190 7.74 0.78 12.90
C ALA A 190 7.63 2.12 12.17
N LYS A 191 7.24 3.19 12.87
CA LYS A 191 6.99 4.51 12.26
C LYS A 191 6.08 4.37 11.02
N HIS A 192 6.60 4.63 9.81
CA HIS A 192 5.87 4.52 8.54
C HIS A 192 6.14 3.21 7.77
N ARG A 193 6.66 2.16 8.43
CA ARG A 193 6.98 0.86 7.83
C ARG A 193 5.72 -0.01 7.67
N TYR A 194 4.72 0.48 6.99
CA TYR A 194 3.40 -0.15 6.86
C TYR A 194 3.44 -1.56 6.24
N GLY A 195 4.43 -1.85 5.38
CA GLY A 195 4.65 -3.19 4.83
C GLY A 195 5.05 -4.21 5.88
N ASP A 196 5.88 -3.79 6.85
CA ASP A 196 6.35 -4.63 7.95
C ASP A 196 5.21 -4.84 8.97
N LEU A 197 4.50 -3.75 9.33
CA LEU A 197 3.29 -3.82 10.14
C LEU A 197 2.27 -4.80 9.54
N GLN A 198 2.05 -4.74 8.22
CA GLN A 198 1.14 -5.65 7.55
C GLN A 198 1.61 -7.10 7.62
N SER A 199 2.90 -7.37 7.48
CA SER A 199 3.45 -8.71 7.60
C SER A 199 3.20 -9.32 8.97
N SER A 200 3.49 -8.58 10.04
CA SER A 200 3.25 -8.98 11.43
C SER A 200 1.76 -9.13 11.73
N ARG A 201 0.93 -8.17 11.27
CA ARG A 201 -0.53 -8.22 11.43
C ARG A 201 -1.16 -9.44 10.79
N ARG A 202 -0.70 -9.83 9.60
CA ARG A 202 -1.18 -11.01 8.88
C ARG A 202 -0.84 -12.31 9.64
N ASN A 203 0.36 -12.44 10.17
CA ASN A 203 0.74 -13.58 10.99
C ASN A 203 -0.10 -13.65 12.27
N ALA A 204 -0.24 -12.53 12.99
CA ALA A 204 -1.06 -12.45 14.19
C ALA A 204 -2.51 -12.88 13.94
N ARG A 205 -3.12 -12.44 12.83
CA ARG A 205 -4.48 -12.83 12.45
C ARG A 205 -4.63 -14.33 12.22
N LEU A 206 -3.64 -14.99 11.62
CA LEU A 206 -3.65 -16.45 11.43
C LEU A 206 -3.62 -17.19 12.78
N ILE A 207 -2.80 -16.74 13.73
CA ILE A 207 -2.71 -17.33 15.07
C ILE A 207 -4.01 -17.10 15.86
N LEU A 208 -4.56 -15.87 15.82
CA LEU A 208 -5.83 -15.55 16.47
C LEU A 208 -6.98 -16.39 15.92
N GLN A 209 -7.05 -16.59 14.60
CA GLN A 209 -8.03 -17.48 13.98
C GLN A 209 -7.87 -18.94 14.44
N HIS A 210 -6.65 -19.44 14.57
CA HIS A 210 -6.38 -20.77 15.12
C HIS A 210 -6.97 -20.91 16.54
N TRP A 211 -6.78 -19.92 17.40
CA TRP A 211 -7.34 -19.86 18.75
C TRP A 211 -8.83 -19.47 18.80
N LYS A 212 -9.50 -19.34 17.63
CA LYS A 212 -10.91 -18.90 17.52
C LYS A 212 -11.18 -17.55 18.19
N LYS A 213 -10.17 -16.66 18.20
CA LYS A 213 -10.26 -15.29 18.67
C LYS A 213 -10.52 -14.34 17.50
N ASP A 214 -11.00 -13.11 17.81
CA ASP A 214 -11.24 -12.09 16.78
C ASP A 214 -9.92 -11.68 16.10
N PRO A 215 -9.77 -11.94 14.78
CA PRO A 215 -8.56 -11.53 14.06
C PRO A 215 -8.34 -10.01 13.98
N LYS A 216 -9.41 -9.22 14.17
CA LYS A 216 -9.33 -7.76 14.18
C LYS A 216 -8.72 -7.20 15.48
N TRP A 217 -8.58 -8.02 16.50
CA TRP A 217 -7.94 -7.61 17.76
C TRP A 217 -6.57 -6.96 17.54
N ILE A 218 -5.77 -7.49 16.60
CA ILE A 218 -4.44 -6.97 16.29
C ILE A 218 -4.46 -5.57 15.68
N ASP A 219 -5.55 -5.17 15.05
CA ASP A 219 -5.68 -3.86 14.40
C ASP A 219 -5.67 -2.70 15.40
N ASN A 220 -5.95 -2.98 16.69
CA ASN A 220 -5.84 -2.01 17.77
C ASN A 220 -4.39 -1.62 18.09
N TYR A 221 -3.44 -2.47 17.74
CA TYR A 221 -2.01 -2.31 18.04
C TYR A 221 -1.19 -2.01 16.79
N LEU A 222 -1.35 -2.81 15.73
CA LEU A 222 -0.67 -2.65 14.47
C LEU A 222 -1.58 -1.95 13.45
N ARG A 223 -1.87 -0.67 13.72
CA ARG A 223 -2.77 0.12 12.88
C ARG A 223 -2.12 0.49 11.56
N ILE A 224 -2.84 0.27 10.47
CA ILE A 224 -2.47 0.72 9.13
C ILE A 224 -3.57 1.66 8.64
N PRO A 225 -3.24 2.91 8.30
CA PRO A 225 -4.21 3.89 7.87
C PRO A 225 -4.81 3.57 6.49
N ASN A 226 -5.89 4.27 6.14
CA ASN A 226 -6.68 3.99 4.96
C ASN A 226 -6.04 4.51 3.66
N VAL A 227 -6.41 3.87 2.55
CA VAL A 227 -6.11 4.34 1.19
C VAL A 227 -7.32 5.13 0.68
N ILE A 228 -7.10 6.35 0.22
CA ILE A 228 -8.13 7.22 -0.35
C ILE A 228 -7.83 7.43 -1.82
N VAL A 229 -8.80 7.16 -2.68
CA VAL A 229 -8.77 7.53 -4.11
C VAL A 229 -9.73 8.68 -4.32
N PHE A 230 -9.30 9.68 -5.07
CA PHE A 230 -10.03 10.94 -5.18
C PHE A 230 -10.35 11.30 -6.63
N ALA A 231 -11.52 11.91 -6.81
CA ALA A 231 -11.88 12.61 -8.04
C ALA A 231 -12.76 13.82 -7.70
N GLY A 232 -12.58 14.92 -8.43
CA GLY A 232 -13.41 16.08 -8.16
C GLY A 232 -13.41 17.11 -9.27
N HIS A 233 -14.26 18.13 -9.09
CA HIS A 233 -14.35 19.23 -10.05
C HIS A 233 -13.11 20.11 -10.03
N MET A 234 -12.69 20.51 -11.22
CA MET A 234 -11.75 21.62 -11.40
C MET A 234 -12.44 22.94 -11.04
N ILE A 235 -11.65 23.95 -10.67
CA ILE A 235 -12.12 25.34 -10.62
C ILE A 235 -12.66 25.73 -11.99
N ASP A 236 -13.76 26.46 -12.02
CA ASP A 236 -14.38 26.93 -13.24
C ASP A 236 -13.47 27.90 -14.01
N ARG A 237 -13.46 27.79 -15.32
CA ARG A 237 -12.89 28.81 -16.19
C ARG A 237 -13.68 30.12 -16.04
N PRO A 238 -13.02 31.29 -16.19
CA PRO A 238 -13.70 32.59 -16.05
C PRO A 238 -14.92 32.80 -16.94
N ASP A 239 -14.94 32.14 -18.10
CA ASP A 239 -15.96 32.24 -19.14
C ASP A 239 -17.02 31.13 -19.06
N ARG A 240 -17.01 30.31 -18.02
CA ARG A 240 -17.97 29.22 -17.90
C ARG A 240 -19.40 29.74 -17.65
N ALA A 241 -20.32 29.48 -18.61
CA ALA A 241 -21.68 29.97 -18.61
C ALA A 241 -22.53 29.43 -17.43
N ALA A 242 -22.26 28.18 -16.98
CA ALA A 242 -22.95 27.55 -15.85
C ALA A 242 -21.90 27.13 -14.80
N PRO A 243 -21.63 27.97 -13.81
CA PRO A 243 -20.61 27.66 -12.79
C PRO A 243 -20.95 26.41 -11.97
N ARG A 244 -19.97 25.55 -11.75
CA ARG A 244 -20.05 24.33 -10.93
C ARG A 244 -19.17 24.43 -9.70
N PHE A 245 -17.92 24.90 -9.89
CA PHE A 245 -16.97 25.18 -8.82
C PHE A 245 -16.32 26.55 -9.02
N PRO A 246 -17.02 27.65 -8.76
CA PRO A 246 -16.46 28.99 -8.91
C PRO A 246 -15.36 29.25 -7.88
N PRO A 247 -14.34 30.12 -8.18
CA PRO A 247 -13.20 30.39 -7.31
C PRO A 247 -13.56 30.82 -5.88
N GLN A 248 -14.69 31.48 -5.69
CA GLN A 248 -15.16 31.95 -4.38
C GLN A 248 -15.44 30.80 -3.40
N LEU A 249 -15.66 29.57 -3.90
CA LEU A 249 -15.89 28.40 -3.06
C LEU A 249 -14.61 27.66 -2.66
N GLU A 250 -13.45 28.05 -3.18
CA GLU A 250 -12.18 27.35 -2.96
C GLU A 250 -11.92 27.11 -1.48
N GLN A 251 -11.95 28.15 -0.67
CA GLN A 251 -11.65 28.02 0.77
C GLN A 251 -12.67 27.13 1.51
N ALA A 252 -13.94 27.24 1.16
CA ALA A 252 -14.99 26.43 1.79
C ALA A 252 -14.86 24.95 1.40
N VAL A 253 -14.52 24.67 0.13
CA VAL A 253 -14.26 23.31 -0.36
C VAL A 253 -13.01 22.74 0.28
N ALA A 254 -11.92 23.51 0.36
CA ALA A 254 -10.67 23.09 1.02
C ALA A 254 -10.93 22.68 2.48
N LYS A 255 -11.68 23.50 3.22
CA LYS A 255 -12.03 23.20 4.61
C LYS A 255 -12.89 21.94 4.74
N GLU A 256 -13.85 21.72 3.85
CA GLU A 256 -14.68 20.52 3.89
C GLU A 256 -13.91 19.26 3.51
N ILE A 257 -12.97 19.36 2.56
CA ILE A 257 -12.03 18.27 2.24
C ILE A 257 -11.19 17.94 3.47
N GLN A 258 -10.59 18.95 4.12
CA GLN A 258 -9.79 18.76 5.33
C GLN A 258 -10.59 18.09 6.44
N ASN A 259 -11.78 18.61 6.77
CA ASN A 259 -12.68 18.04 7.78
C ASN A 259 -13.05 16.58 7.48
N THR A 260 -13.18 16.24 6.20
CA THR A 260 -13.51 14.88 5.78
C THR A 260 -12.30 13.96 5.92
N ILE A 261 -11.13 14.39 5.47
CA ILE A 261 -9.87 13.64 5.53
C ILE A 261 -9.49 13.32 6.98
N GLU A 262 -9.61 14.26 7.90
CA GLU A 262 -9.32 14.05 9.33
C GLU A 262 -10.13 12.90 9.95
N LYS A 263 -11.36 12.67 9.46
CA LYS A 263 -12.22 11.57 9.94
C LYS A 263 -11.92 10.22 9.31
N LEU A 264 -11.17 10.21 8.21
CA LEU A 264 -10.95 9.01 7.40
C LEU A 264 -9.67 8.25 7.73
N ASP A 265 -8.90 8.65 8.76
CA ASP A 265 -7.61 8.02 9.08
C ASP A 265 -6.73 7.89 7.83
N PRO A 266 -6.31 9.00 7.21
CA PRO A 266 -5.66 9.02 5.91
C PRO A 266 -4.21 8.53 6.04
N GLY A 267 -3.80 7.60 5.17
CA GLY A 267 -2.40 7.17 5.06
C GLY A 267 -1.85 7.30 3.66
N PHE A 268 -2.72 7.10 2.67
CA PHE A 268 -2.31 7.06 1.27
C PHE A 268 -3.36 7.71 0.39
N GLY A 269 -2.99 8.78 -0.31
CA GLY A 269 -3.83 9.50 -1.25
C GLY A 269 -3.46 9.23 -2.70
N PHE A 270 -4.45 8.97 -3.54
CA PHE A 270 -4.28 8.82 -4.98
C PHE A 270 -5.21 9.80 -5.68
N ALA A 271 -4.66 10.71 -6.46
CA ALA A 271 -5.41 11.70 -7.25
C ALA A 271 -4.67 12.09 -8.52
N SER A 272 -5.36 12.73 -9.45
CA SER A 272 -4.72 13.62 -10.42
C SER A 272 -4.33 14.93 -9.71
N ALA A 273 -3.89 15.93 -10.45
CA ALA A 273 -3.47 17.21 -9.87
C ALA A 273 -4.04 18.41 -10.64
N ALA A 274 -5.28 18.31 -11.11
CA ALA A 274 -5.95 19.44 -11.75
C ALA A 274 -6.22 20.57 -10.74
N CYS A 275 -6.22 21.82 -11.20
CA CYS A 275 -6.55 22.95 -10.35
C CYS A 275 -7.98 22.85 -9.80
N GLY A 276 -8.16 23.11 -8.54
CA GLY A 276 -9.40 22.89 -7.81
C GLY A 276 -9.33 21.71 -6.86
N SER A 277 -10.35 20.86 -6.84
CA SER A 277 -10.48 19.85 -5.78
C SER A 277 -9.38 18.81 -5.71
N ASP A 278 -8.72 18.47 -6.82
CA ASP A 278 -7.61 17.51 -6.81
C ASP A 278 -6.41 18.05 -6.00
N ILE A 279 -5.96 19.27 -6.31
CA ILE A 279 -4.85 19.91 -5.58
C ILE A 279 -5.26 20.13 -4.12
N LEU A 280 -6.47 20.62 -3.84
CA LEU A 280 -6.95 20.81 -2.47
C LEU A 280 -6.96 19.50 -1.66
N PHE A 281 -7.34 18.39 -2.29
CA PHE A 281 -7.28 17.07 -1.67
C PHE A 281 -5.83 16.65 -1.38
N LEU A 282 -4.93 16.80 -2.35
CA LEU A 282 -3.53 16.42 -2.18
C LEU A 282 -2.84 17.23 -1.09
N GLU A 283 -3.12 18.53 -1.00
CA GLU A 283 -2.64 19.39 0.09
C GLU A 283 -3.17 18.92 1.45
N ALA A 284 -4.47 18.64 1.57
CA ALA A 284 -5.06 18.15 2.81
C ALA A 284 -4.47 16.79 3.24
N MET A 285 -4.18 15.89 2.29
CA MET A 285 -3.48 14.63 2.57
C MET A 285 -2.06 14.87 3.08
N LEU A 286 -1.31 15.78 2.47
CA LEU A 286 0.03 16.15 2.90
C LEU A 286 0.04 16.79 4.30
N ASP A 287 -0.93 17.64 4.59
CA ASP A 287 -1.08 18.29 5.91
C ASP A 287 -1.44 17.28 7.00
N ALA A 288 -2.16 16.21 6.64
CA ALA A 288 -2.41 15.07 7.52
C ALA A 288 -1.22 14.11 7.66
N GLY A 289 -0.07 14.39 7.01
CA GLY A 289 1.13 13.54 7.04
C GLY A 289 1.03 12.26 6.22
N ALA A 290 0.07 12.16 5.29
CA ALA A 290 -0.13 11.01 4.44
C ALA A 290 0.82 10.99 3.23
N GLU A 291 1.10 9.80 2.71
CA GLU A 291 1.78 9.62 1.43
C GLU A 291 0.81 9.91 0.28
N ILE A 292 1.23 10.73 -0.69
CA ILE A 292 0.45 10.96 -1.91
C ILE A 292 1.11 10.37 -3.15
N SER A 293 0.27 9.88 -4.06
CA SER A 293 0.65 9.43 -5.40
C SER A 293 -0.19 10.17 -6.44
N VAL A 294 0.47 10.84 -7.36
CA VAL A 294 -0.17 11.62 -8.41
C VAL A 294 -0.13 10.85 -9.72
N VAL A 295 -1.24 10.84 -10.45
CA VAL A 295 -1.31 10.26 -11.80
C VAL A 295 -1.76 11.35 -12.76
N LEU A 296 -0.92 11.68 -13.72
CA LEU A 296 -1.23 12.64 -14.78
C LEU A 296 -1.68 11.87 -16.03
N PRO A 297 -2.73 12.32 -16.73
CA PRO A 297 -3.26 11.62 -17.90
C PRO A 297 -2.28 11.58 -19.08
N TYR A 298 -1.43 12.58 -19.21
CA TYR A 298 -0.41 12.72 -20.25
C TYR A 298 0.72 13.61 -19.75
N GLU A 299 1.66 13.91 -20.62
CA GLU A 299 2.87 14.67 -20.38
C GLU A 299 2.57 15.98 -19.60
N GLU A 300 3.40 16.28 -18.62
CA GLU A 300 3.19 17.27 -17.56
C GLU A 300 2.94 18.69 -18.11
N GLU A 301 3.79 19.17 -19.03
CA GLU A 301 3.66 20.52 -19.57
C GLU A 301 2.34 20.74 -20.33
N GLN A 302 1.85 19.70 -21.02
CA GLN A 302 0.55 19.75 -21.66
C GLN A 302 -0.59 19.74 -20.65
N PHE A 303 -0.45 18.92 -19.58
CA PHE A 303 -1.45 18.85 -18.51
C PHE A 303 -1.55 20.19 -17.77
N ILE A 304 -0.44 20.85 -17.51
CA ILE A 304 -0.42 22.17 -16.86
C ILE A 304 -1.23 23.18 -17.69
N ARG A 305 -1.00 23.26 -18.99
CA ARG A 305 -1.76 24.17 -19.87
C ARG A 305 -3.25 23.87 -19.90
N ASP A 306 -3.62 22.60 -19.86
CA ASP A 306 -5.01 22.17 -20.01
C ASP A 306 -5.81 22.22 -18.70
N SER A 307 -5.15 21.91 -17.56
CA SER A 307 -5.84 21.57 -16.31
C SER A 307 -5.32 22.29 -15.07
N VAL A 308 -4.26 23.08 -15.16
CA VAL A 308 -3.67 23.77 -14.00
C VAL A 308 -3.61 25.27 -14.19
N ASP A 309 -2.87 25.74 -15.21
CA ASP A 309 -2.50 27.15 -15.40
C ASP A 309 -3.35 27.81 -16.51
N PHE A 310 -4.65 27.89 -16.29
CA PHE A 310 -5.59 28.56 -17.20
C PHE A 310 -6.41 29.68 -16.54
N ILE A 311 -6.19 29.93 -15.25
CA ILE A 311 -6.84 31.02 -14.51
C ILE A 311 -5.83 32.15 -14.30
N PRO A 312 -6.05 33.33 -14.94
CA PRO A 312 -5.12 34.44 -14.83
C PRO A 312 -4.87 34.87 -13.38
N SER A 313 -3.61 35.13 -13.06
CA SER A 313 -3.17 35.62 -11.74
C SER A 313 -3.50 34.68 -10.56
N SER A 314 -3.75 33.39 -10.83
CA SER A 314 -3.89 32.36 -9.80
C SER A 314 -2.52 31.83 -9.37
N ASN A 315 -2.49 31.12 -8.23
CA ASN A 315 -1.29 30.42 -7.73
C ASN A 315 -1.36 28.90 -7.94
N TRP A 316 -2.26 28.42 -8.81
CA TRP A 316 -2.44 26.99 -9.02
C TRP A 316 -1.20 26.30 -9.56
N ARG A 317 -0.40 26.99 -10.38
CA ARG A 317 0.87 26.45 -10.87
C ARG A 317 1.86 26.21 -9.73
N ASP A 318 2.07 27.16 -8.85
CA ASP A 318 3.00 27.01 -7.72
C ASP A 318 2.56 25.88 -6.77
N ARG A 319 1.25 25.76 -6.55
CA ARG A 319 0.67 24.70 -5.71
C ARG A 319 0.81 23.33 -6.37
N PHE A 320 0.62 23.23 -7.67
CA PHE A 320 0.85 22.01 -8.44
C PHE A 320 2.31 21.57 -8.30
N ASP A 321 3.26 22.47 -8.54
CA ASP A 321 4.69 22.18 -8.43
C ASP A 321 5.05 21.71 -7.01
N CYS A 322 4.55 22.38 -5.97
CA CYS A 322 4.74 21.99 -4.58
C CYS A 322 4.17 20.58 -4.26
N VAL A 323 3.00 20.26 -4.77
CA VAL A 323 2.37 18.94 -4.58
C VAL A 323 3.18 17.85 -5.27
N LEU A 324 3.64 18.08 -6.51
CA LEU A 324 4.44 17.11 -7.24
C LEU A 324 5.80 16.86 -6.58
N GLU A 325 6.45 17.89 -6.08
CA GLU A 325 7.73 17.78 -5.36
C GLU A 325 7.60 16.92 -4.09
N ARG A 326 6.48 17.04 -3.38
CA ARG A 326 6.20 16.28 -2.14
C ARG A 326 5.58 14.92 -2.40
N ALA A 327 5.15 14.62 -3.62
CA ALA A 327 4.55 13.35 -3.97
C ALA A 327 5.56 12.21 -3.86
N LYS A 328 5.17 11.12 -3.20
CA LYS A 328 5.96 9.89 -3.15
C LYS A 328 6.19 9.32 -4.55
N ARG A 329 5.24 9.58 -5.45
CA ARG A 329 5.22 9.03 -6.79
C ARG A 329 4.40 9.91 -7.72
N VAL A 330 4.97 10.21 -8.88
CA VAL A 330 4.27 10.85 -10.01
C VAL A 330 4.32 9.88 -11.18
N ILE A 331 3.18 9.59 -11.77
CA ILE A 331 3.02 8.65 -12.89
C ILE A 331 2.35 9.39 -14.04
N ILE A 332 2.95 9.32 -15.21
CA ILE A 332 2.35 9.79 -16.47
C ILE A 332 1.69 8.58 -17.13
N ALA A 333 0.35 8.61 -17.26
CA ALA A 333 -0.42 7.50 -17.78
C ALA A 333 -0.17 7.24 -19.26
N SER A 334 0.04 8.32 -20.04
CA SER A 334 0.38 8.25 -21.46
C SER A 334 1.40 9.33 -21.81
N PRO A 335 2.38 9.08 -22.67
CA PRO A 335 3.34 10.11 -23.11
C PRO A 335 2.71 11.19 -23.97
N GLN A 336 1.52 10.97 -24.51
CA GLN A 336 0.85 11.91 -25.41
C GLN A 336 -0.64 12.07 -25.05
N LYS A 337 -1.15 13.30 -25.22
CA LYS A 337 -2.58 13.56 -25.17
C LYS A 337 -3.23 12.97 -26.43
N LEU A 338 -4.23 12.10 -26.20
CA LEU A 338 -5.06 11.61 -27.30
C LEU A 338 -6.03 12.70 -27.77
N GLU A 339 -6.15 12.90 -29.09
CA GLU A 339 -7.04 13.91 -29.68
C GLU A 339 -8.54 13.61 -29.44
N ILE A 340 -8.89 12.35 -29.24
CA ILE A 340 -10.26 11.90 -28.97
C ILE A 340 -10.58 12.17 -27.50
N GLY A 341 -11.42 13.19 -27.28
CA GLY A 341 -11.77 13.77 -25.99
C GLY A 341 -11.98 12.76 -24.84
N GLY A 342 -11.61 13.14 -23.64
CA GLY A 342 -11.91 12.41 -22.39
C GLY A 342 -11.18 11.07 -22.18
N VAL A 343 -10.78 10.34 -23.22
CA VAL A 343 -10.19 8.98 -23.12
C VAL A 343 -8.92 8.97 -22.27
N ALA A 344 -8.05 9.97 -22.41
CA ALA A 344 -6.83 10.05 -21.60
C ALA A 344 -7.15 10.25 -20.10
N TYR A 345 -8.17 11.04 -19.80
CA TYR A 345 -8.63 11.23 -18.42
C TYR A 345 -9.30 9.98 -17.87
N GLU A 346 -10.11 9.28 -18.67
CA GLU A 346 -10.76 8.03 -18.29
C GLU A 346 -9.70 6.96 -17.95
N PHE A 347 -8.71 6.78 -18.83
CA PHE A 347 -7.60 5.86 -18.60
C PHE A 347 -6.78 6.23 -17.36
N CYS A 348 -6.51 7.53 -17.16
CA CYS A 348 -5.84 8.02 -15.96
C CYS A 348 -6.61 7.67 -14.68
N ASN A 349 -7.93 7.89 -14.68
CA ASN A 349 -8.79 7.56 -13.54
C ASN A 349 -8.81 6.05 -13.24
N ASP A 350 -8.79 5.20 -14.28
CA ASP A 350 -8.71 3.75 -14.15
C ASP A 350 -7.38 3.30 -13.54
N LEU A 351 -6.29 3.86 -14.04
CA LEU A 351 -4.96 3.58 -13.53
C LEU A 351 -4.84 4.01 -12.06
N LEU A 352 -5.29 5.22 -11.73
CA LEU A 352 -5.32 5.79 -10.39
C LEU A 352 -6.10 4.89 -9.44
N PHE A 353 -7.32 4.51 -9.79
CA PHE A 353 -8.15 3.61 -9.01
C PHE A 353 -7.49 2.23 -8.83
N GLY A 354 -6.95 1.66 -9.91
CA GLY A 354 -6.24 0.39 -9.88
C GLY A 354 -5.03 0.39 -8.95
N LEU A 355 -4.25 1.47 -8.95
CA LEU A 355 -3.12 1.66 -8.03
C LEU A 355 -3.57 1.73 -6.57
N GLY A 356 -4.65 2.47 -6.28
CA GLY A 356 -5.27 2.52 -4.96
C GLY A 356 -5.74 1.14 -4.49
N VAL A 357 -6.42 0.39 -5.35
CA VAL A 357 -6.86 -0.99 -5.07
C VAL A 357 -5.67 -1.91 -4.74
N ILE A 358 -4.59 -1.84 -5.52
CA ILE A 358 -3.38 -2.63 -5.28
C ILE A 358 -2.76 -2.27 -3.93
N ARG A 359 -2.65 -0.97 -3.62
CA ARG A 359 -2.10 -0.49 -2.33
C ARG A 359 -2.94 -0.98 -1.16
N ALA A 360 -4.26 -0.80 -1.22
CA ALA A 360 -5.18 -1.23 -0.18
C ALA A 360 -5.15 -2.75 0.05
N ARG A 361 -5.12 -3.55 -1.03
CA ARG A 361 -4.99 -5.01 -0.94
C ARG A 361 -3.67 -5.45 -0.31
N ARG A 362 -2.55 -4.84 -0.70
CA ARG A 362 -1.22 -5.17 -0.15
C ARG A 362 -1.13 -4.90 1.34
N LEU A 363 -1.76 -3.82 1.79
CA LEU A 363 -1.76 -3.41 3.19
C LEU A 363 -2.93 -4.00 3.99
N GLU A 364 -3.86 -4.70 3.33
CA GLU A 364 -5.12 -5.20 3.91
C GLU A 364 -5.84 -4.10 4.72
N THR A 365 -5.95 -2.91 4.12
CA THR A 365 -6.61 -1.74 4.70
C THR A 365 -7.76 -1.29 3.78
N PRO A 366 -8.77 -0.57 4.29
CA PRO A 366 -9.86 -0.06 3.47
C PRO A 366 -9.39 0.82 2.32
N LEU A 367 -10.08 0.70 1.18
CA LEU A 367 -10.04 1.66 0.08
C LEU A 367 -11.28 2.52 0.16
N ILE A 368 -11.09 3.82 0.26
CA ILE A 368 -12.17 4.81 0.38
C ILE A 368 -12.18 5.70 -0.86
N PRO A 369 -13.14 5.54 -1.76
CA PRO A 369 -13.39 6.51 -2.82
C PRO A 369 -14.00 7.79 -2.23
N LEU A 370 -13.40 8.94 -2.53
CA LEU A 370 -13.86 10.26 -2.10
C LEU A 370 -14.02 11.16 -3.32
N ALA A 371 -15.10 11.91 -3.40
CA ALA A 371 -15.29 12.85 -4.51
C ALA A 371 -15.86 14.20 -4.06
N VAL A 372 -15.45 15.27 -4.76
CA VAL A 372 -16.09 16.59 -4.71
C VAL A 372 -16.96 16.74 -5.96
N TRP A 373 -18.28 16.79 -5.77
CA TRP A 373 -19.23 16.76 -6.88
C TRP A 373 -20.46 17.62 -6.62
N ASP A 374 -21.02 18.20 -7.67
CA ASP A 374 -22.24 19.03 -7.60
C ASP A 374 -23.54 18.25 -7.78
N GLY A 375 -23.46 16.94 -8.07
CA GLY A 375 -24.64 16.10 -8.31
C GLY A 375 -25.09 16.06 -9.76
N ILE A 376 -24.43 16.78 -10.67
CA ILE A 376 -24.85 16.92 -12.08
C ILE A 376 -23.90 16.13 -12.98
N SER A 377 -24.44 15.31 -13.88
CA SER A 377 -23.69 14.66 -14.96
C SER A 377 -23.46 15.66 -16.11
N GLY A 378 -22.47 15.40 -16.98
CA GLY A 378 -22.32 16.17 -18.21
C GLY A 378 -20.90 16.57 -18.64
N ASP A 379 -19.85 16.23 -17.88
CA ASP A 379 -18.46 16.53 -18.31
C ASP A 379 -17.88 15.48 -19.30
N GLY A 380 -18.70 14.52 -19.71
CA GLY A 380 -18.27 13.47 -20.65
C GLY A 380 -17.36 12.42 -20.02
N PRO A 381 -16.69 11.58 -20.87
CA PRO A 381 -15.75 10.57 -20.42
C PRO A 381 -14.62 11.17 -19.60
N GLY A 382 -14.30 10.57 -18.45
CA GLY A 382 -13.27 11.06 -17.53
C GLY A 382 -13.71 12.14 -16.55
N GLY A 383 -14.95 12.64 -16.65
CA GLY A 383 -15.52 13.60 -15.69
C GLY A 383 -15.89 12.95 -14.36
N THR A 384 -16.06 13.76 -13.31
CA THR A 384 -16.33 13.31 -11.94
C THR A 384 -17.54 12.37 -11.84
N ALA A 385 -18.62 12.66 -12.55
CA ALA A 385 -19.83 11.82 -12.56
C ALA A 385 -19.55 10.41 -13.07
N THR A 386 -18.83 10.29 -14.23
CA THR A 386 -18.50 8.99 -14.82
C THR A 386 -17.56 8.18 -13.92
N VAL A 387 -16.64 8.83 -13.22
CA VAL A 387 -15.75 8.18 -12.23
C VAL A 387 -16.57 7.60 -11.08
N ILE A 388 -17.49 8.36 -10.51
CA ILE A 388 -18.36 7.91 -9.41
C ILE A 388 -19.24 6.73 -9.85
N GLU A 389 -19.85 6.80 -11.04
CA GLU A 389 -20.63 5.70 -11.61
C GLU A 389 -19.79 4.44 -11.80
N LYS A 390 -18.56 4.58 -12.27
CA LYS A 390 -17.62 3.48 -12.43
C LYS A 390 -17.27 2.83 -11.09
N TRP A 391 -16.96 3.64 -10.07
CA TRP A 391 -16.69 3.10 -8.73
C TRP A 391 -17.89 2.33 -8.18
N ARG A 392 -19.11 2.85 -8.35
CA ARG A 392 -20.35 2.15 -7.96
C ARG A 392 -20.53 0.83 -8.72
N SER A 393 -20.28 0.81 -10.02
CA SER A 393 -20.36 -0.42 -10.83
C SER A 393 -19.37 -1.50 -10.37
N LEU A 394 -18.25 -1.10 -9.75
CA LEU A 394 -17.26 -1.96 -9.13
C LEU A 394 -17.60 -2.31 -7.65
N GLY A 395 -18.80 -1.97 -7.19
CA GLY A 395 -19.24 -2.25 -5.81
C GLY A 395 -18.55 -1.36 -4.76
N ARG A 396 -18.14 -0.15 -5.16
CA ARG A 396 -17.48 0.82 -4.27
C ARG A 396 -18.31 2.11 -4.20
N ASP A 397 -18.97 2.32 -3.07
CA ASP A 397 -19.66 3.57 -2.81
C ASP A 397 -18.66 4.68 -2.48
N ALA A 398 -18.81 5.82 -3.15
CA ALA A 398 -17.99 6.98 -2.90
C ALA A 398 -18.60 7.85 -1.79
N GLN A 399 -17.75 8.38 -0.93
CA GLN A 399 -18.13 9.51 -0.08
C GLN A 399 -18.13 10.77 -0.93
N ILE A 400 -19.22 11.54 -0.87
CA ILE A 400 -19.40 12.73 -1.69
C ILE A 400 -19.39 13.98 -0.82
N ILE A 401 -18.49 14.91 -1.15
CA ILE A 401 -18.52 16.28 -0.69
C ILE A 401 -19.37 17.05 -1.70
N GLU A 402 -20.58 17.45 -1.29
CA GLU A 402 -21.56 18.05 -2.19
C GLU A 402 -21.33 19.55 -2.35
N LEU A 403 -20.86 20.00 -3.52
CA LEU A 403 -20.65 21.40 -3.85
C LEU A 403 -21.92 22.23 -3.67
N ALA A 404 -23.08 21.69 -4.02
CA ALA A 404 -24.36 22.38 -3.87
C ALA A 404 -24.71 22.71 -2.39
N LYS A 405 -24.27 21.89 -1.43
CA LYS A 405 -24.44 22.19 0.00
C LYS A 405 -23.50 23.32 0.45
N ILE A 406 -22.27 23.31 -0.03
CA ILE A 406 -21.26 24.35 0.29
C ILE A 406 -21.72 25.70 -0.27
N GLN A 407 -22.22 25.74 -1.51
CA GLN A 407 -22.77 26.94 -2.13
C GLN A 407 -23.93 27.54 -1.32
N LYS A 408 -24.89 26.72 -0.88
CA LYS A 408 -26.03 27.15 -0.06
C LYS A 408 -25.59 27.72 1.29
N ALA A 409 -24.64 27.08 1.95
CA ALA A 409 -24.10 27.55 3.23
C ALA A 409 -23.33 28.89 3.08
N GLY A 410 -22.59 29.09 1.99
CA GLY A 410 -21.93 30.36 1.68
C GLY A 410 -22.87 31.50 1.33
N ALA A 411 -24.01 31.22 0.68
CA ALA A 411 -25.02 32.21 0.34
C ALA A 411 -25.79 32.78 1.58
N VAL A 412 -25.92 31.95 2.64
CA VAL A 412 -26.58 32.37 3.90
C VAL A 412 -25.72 33.34 4.72
N HIS A 413 -24.41 33.44 4.47
CA HIS A 413 -23.48 34.29 5.21
C HIS A 413 -23.12 35.62 4.51
N GLN A 414 -23.71 35.93 3.34
CA GLN A 414 -23.58 37.27 2.76
C GLN A 414 -24.59 38.18 3.42
N PRO A 415 -24.18 39.22 4.16
CA PRO A 415 -25.11 40.21 4.67
C PRO A 415 -25.78 40.91 3.48
N VAL A 416 -27.09 40.94 3.49
CA VAL A 416 -27.90 41.74 2.57
C VAL A 416 -27.33 43.15 2.58
N ARG A 417 -26.68 43.59 1.53
CA ARG A 417 -26.32 44.99 1.33
C ARG A 417 -27.67 45.72 1.22
N SER A 418 -28.07 46.37 2.30
CA SER A 418 -29.14 47.36 2.26
C SER A 418 -28.69 48.47 1.34
N GLU A 419 -29.33 48.56 0.19
CA GLU A 419 -29.29 49.78 -0.62
C GLU A 419 -29.88 50.91 0.22
N VAL A 420 -29.05 51.90 0.53
CA VAL A 420 -29.51 53.23 1.00
C VAL A 420 -29.03 54.24 -0.03
#